data_bf75c58441cb7715b93de8b48b485017
#
_entry.id   bf75c58441cb7715b93de8b48b485017
#
_cell.length_a   1.000
_cell.length_b   1.000
_cell.length_c   1.000
_cell.angle_alpha   90.00
_cell.angle_beta   90.00
_cell.angle_gamma   90.00
#
_symmetry.space_group_name_H-M   'P 1'
#
loop_
_entity.id
_entity.type
_entity.pdbx_description
1 polymer ?
#
loop_
_entity_poly.entity_id
_entity_poly.type
_entity_poly.pdbx_seq_one_letter_code
_entity_poly.pdbx_strand_id
1 'polypeptide(L)'
;FEFFISKRIRFSKAQGIKVSKPILRIAVISIALSIVVNLVTLAIVTGFQNEIRQKVTGYSAPIILTKAGFSSIIECEPIQKSERITSYLNGISGINNTNAVAYKPGLIQSSNYTDTIRLNSGKDSILQKQEVLGILMKGVESKYNWDFISKNLVSGRIPKMFGGTPRDEIILSRKICKTLNLTLNQSVSFFFVKEKPIMRKFKIVGIFDTGFEDYDKKMIFCDIRHIQKLNDYGIS
;
A
#
# COMPACT_ATOMS: atom_id res chain seq x y z
N PHE A 1 0.78 43.45 -33.05
CA PHE A 1 0.40 44.83 -32.75
C PHE A 1 0.51 45.07 -31.24
N GLU A 2 -0.02 44.21 -30.42
CA GLU A 2 -0.03 44.31 -28.95
C GLU A 2 1.38 44.30 -28.33
N PHE A 3 2.26 43.46 -28.85
CA PHE A 3 3.67 43.42 -28.42
C PHE A 3 4.44 44.70 -28.71
N PHE A 4 4.13 45.36 -29.82
CA PHE A 4 4.71 46.63 -30.21
C PHE A 4 4.26 47.77 -29.31
N ILE A 5 2.96 47.82 -28.98
CA ILE A 5 2.40 48.81 -28.07
C ILE A 5 2.96 48.59 -26.64
N SER A 6 3.02 47.36 -26.16
CA SER A 6 3.56 47.01 -24.86
C SER A 6 5.04 47.44 -24.72
N LYS A 7 5.83 47.20 -25.78
CA LYS A 7 7.25 47.64 -25.83
C LYS A 7 7.37 49.17 -25.80
N ARG A 8 6.49 49.89 -26.51
CA ARG A 8 6.51 51.37 -26.58
C ARG A 8 6.09 51.98 -25.24
N ILE A 9 5.08 51.47 -24.58
CA ILE A 9 4.66 51.92 -23.24
C ILE A 9 5.80 51.67 -22.20
N ARG A 10 6.49 50.53 -22.28
CA ARG A 10 7.56 50.17 -21.35
C ARG A 10 8.78 51.05 -21.51
N PHE A 11 9.10 51.53 -22.72
CA PHE A 11 10.31 52.30 -23.05
C PHE A 11 10.07 53.77 -23.35
N SER A 12 8.82 54.29 -23.28
CA SER A 12 8.55 55.69 -23.54
C SER A 12 9.14 56.56 -22.45
N LYS A 13 10.03 57.49 -22.84
CA LYS A 13 10.61 58.55 -21.99
C LYS A 13 9.65 59.75 -21.83
N ALA A 14 8.37 59.55 -21.67
CA ALA A 14 7.46 60.66 -21.44
C ALA A 14 7.76 61.29 -20.08
N GLN A 15 8.24 62.55 -20.15
CA GLN A 15 8.40 63.42 -18.97
C GLN A 15 7.01 63.72 -18.42
N GLY A 16 6.64 63.10 -17.31
CA GLY A 16 5.41 63.48 -16.64
C GLY A 16 4.91 62.61 -15.54
N ILE A 17 5.24 61.30 -15.50
CA ILE A 17 4.69 60.44 -14.46
C ILE A 17 5.76 59.51 -13.92
N LYS A 18 6.59 60.00 -12.96
CA LYS A 18 7.57 59.16 -12.25
C LYS A 18 6.92 58.05 -11.43
N VAL A 19 5.65 58.09 -11.16
CA VAL A 19 4.90 57.12 -10.34
C VAL A 19 4.43 55.90 -11.16
N SER A 20 4.25 56.02 -12.48
CA SER A 20 3.73 54.96 -13.34
C SER A 20 4.68 53.74 -13.50
N LYS A 21 6.00 53.97 -13.51
CA LYS A 21 7.00 52.90 -13.71
C LYS A 21 7.08 51.91 -12.55
N PRO A 22 7.13 52.35 -11.27
CA PRO A 22 7.13 51.40 -10.15
C PRO A 22 5.83 50.63 -10.03
N ILE A 23 4.68 51.25 -10.27
CA ILE A 23 3.36 50.60 -10.27
C ILE A 23 3.30 49.49 -11.31
N LEU A 24 3.73 49.74 -12.54
CA LEU A 24 3.79 48.74 -13.59
C LEU A 24 4.73 47.56 -13.25
N ARG A 25 5.88 47.84 -12.63
CA ARG A 25 6.78 46.78 -12.18
C ARG A 25 6.14 45.91 -11.12
N ILE A 26 5.50 46.51 -10.13
CA ILE A 26 4.80 45.77 -9.06
C ILE A 26 3.69 44.89 -9.67
N ALA A 27 2.89 45.45 -10.60
CA ALA A 27 1.84 44.71 -11.27
C ALA A 27 2.39 43.47 -12.04
N VAL A 28 3.49 43.65 -12.81
CA VAL A 28 4.12 42.56 -13.54
C VAL A 28 4.70 41.49 -12.58
N ILE A 29 5.33 41.92 -11.51
CA ILE A 29 5.87 41.00 -10.50
C ILE A 29 4.72 40.22 -9.83
N SER A 30 3.63 40.88 -9.46
CA SER A 30 2.47 40.23 -8.84
C SER A 30 1.84 39.20 -9.75
N ILE A 31 1.67 39.50 -11.05
CA ILE A 31 1.14 38.53 -12.03
C ILE A 31 2.11 37.35 -12.19
N ALA A 32 3.40 37.61 -12.33
CA ALA A 32 4.41 36.58 -12.44
C ALA A 32 4.42 35.64 -11.22
N LEU A 33 4.38 36.22 -10.02
CA LEU A 33 4.32 35.46 -8.77
C LEU A 33 3.06 34.62 -8.69
N SER A 34 1.89 35.16 -9.07
CA SER A 34 0.63 34.43 -9.10
C SER A 34 0.71 33.21 -10.02
N ILE A 35 1.29 33.36 -11.20
CA ILE A 35 1.47 32.25 -12.16
C ILE A 35 2.39 31.17 -11.57
N VAL A 36 3.51 31.58 -10.97
CA VAL A 36 4.45 30.65 -10.35
C VAL A 36 3.78 29.86 -9.23
N VAL A 37 3.04 30.51 -8.34
CA VAL A 37 2.31 29.85 -7.26
C VAL A 37 1.29 28.84 -7.81
N ASN A 38 0.54 29.21 -8.84
CA ASN A 38 -0.42 28.29 -9.47
C ASN A 38 0.26 27.06 -10.09
N LEU A 39 1.38 27.24 -10.81
CA LEU A 39 2.13 26.14 -11.41
C LEU A 39 2.70 25.20 -10.35
N VAL A 40 3.30 25.76 -9.28
CA VAL A 40 3.84 24.96 -8.17
C VAL A 40 2.71 24.19 -7.47
N THR A 41 1.59 24.83 -7.20
CA THR A 41 0.43 24.16 -6.59
C THR A 41 -0.07 23.00 -7.45
N LEU A 42 -0.22 23.21 -8.75
CA LEU A 42 -0.65 22.17 -9.67
C LEU A 42 0.35 21.00 -9.72
N ALA A 43 1.63 21.30 -9.76
CA ALA A 43 2.70 20.28 -9.75
C ALA A 43 2.69 19.44 -8.46
N ILE A 44 2.51 20.08 -7.29
CA ILE A 44 2.42 19.39 -6.01
C ILE A 44 1.17 18.48 -5.96
N VAL A 45 0.01 19.01 -6.34
CA VAL A 45 -1.26 18.26 -6.31
C VAL A 45 -1.20 17.05 -7.24
N THR A 46 -0.74 17.24 -8.48
CA THR A 46 -0.64 16.13 -9.45
C THR A 46 0.40 15.10 -9.03
N GLY A 47 1.55 15.53 -8.50
CA GLY A 47 2.58 14.65 -7.95
C GLY A 47 2.04 13.80 -6.79
N PHE A 48 1.38 14.43 -5.83
CA PHE A 48 0.79 13.74 -4.69
C PHE A 48 -0.30 12.74 -5.10
N GLN A 49 -1.21 13.12 -6.01
CA GLN A 49 -2.25 12.23 -6.51
C GLN A 49 -1.65 10.99 -7.19
N ASN A 50 -0.60 11.16 -7.98
CA ASN A 50 0.07 10.05 -8.64
C ASN A 50 0.76 9.11 -7.62
N GLU A 51 1.42 9.66 -6.62
CA GLU A 51 2.05 8.89 -5.54
C GLU A 51 1.03 8.04 -4.77
N ILE A 52 -0.08 8.66 -4.34
CA ILE A 52 -1.17 7.94 -3.66
C ILE A 52 -1.76 6.86 -4.56
N ARG A 53 -2.02 7.17 -5.82
CA ARG A 53 -2.56 6.19 -6.78
C ARG A 53 -1.63 5.00 -6.92
N GLN A 54 -0.33 5.21 -7.10
CA GLN A 54 0.64 4.13 -7.21
C GLN A 54 0.68 3.24 -5.96
N LYS A 55 0.63 3.84 -4.77
CA LYS A 55 0.62 3.08 -3.51
C LYS A 55 -0.67 2.27 -3.34
N VAL A 56 -1.83 2.86 -3.56
CA VAL A 56 -3.12 2.16 -3.45
C VAL A 56 -3.22 1.03 -4.46
N THR A 57 -2.90 1.28 -5.73
CA THR A 57 -2.96 0.24 -6.77
C THR A 57 -1.86 -0.81 -6.64
N GLY A 58 -0.75 -0.49 -5.97
CA GLY A 58 0.30 -1.45 -5.65
C GLY A 58 -0.11 -2.47 -4.59
N TYR A 59 -0.93 -2.07 -3.61
CA TYR A 59 -1.51 -2.98 -2.64
C TYR A 59 -2.74 -3.71 -3.15
N SER A 60 -3.55 -3.03 -3.96
CA SER A 60 -4.80 -3.54 -4.53
C SER A 60 -4.75 -3.37 -6.04
N ALA A 61 -5.51 -4.18 -6.77
CA ALA A 61 -5.65 -3.94 -8.19
C ALA A 61 -6.48 -2.67 -8.45
N PRO A 62 -6.27 -1.95 -9.58
CA PRO A 62 -7.11 -0.82 -9.97
C PRO A 62 -8.58 -1.20 -10.13
N ILE A 63 -8.85 -2.44 -10.52
CA ILE A 63 -10.20 -3.00 -10.71
C ILE A 63 -10.26 -4.33 -9.96
N ILE A 64 -11.29 -4.49 -9.15
CA ILE A 64 -11.56 -5.72 -8.42
C ILE A 64 -12.95 -6.22 -8.85
N LEU A 65 -13.01 -7.47 -9.26
CA LEU A 65 -14.25 -8.15 -9.54
C LEU A 65 -14.69 -8.95 -8.31
N THR A 66 -15.93 -8.75 -7.89
CA THR A 66 -16.56 -9.48 -6.80
C THR A 66 -17.91 -10.01 -7.24
N LYS A 67 -18.44 -10.99 -6.53
CA LYS A 67 -19.81 -11.45 -6.76
C LYS A 67 -20.79 -10.32 -6.48
N ALA A 68 -21.83 -10.19 -7.28
CA ALA A 68 -22.87 -9.18 -7.11
C ALA A 68 -23.57 -9.32 -5.74
N GLY A 69 -23.90 -8.19 -5.12
CA GLY A 69 -24.61 -8.16 -3.82
C GLY A 69 -23.72 -8.02 -2.59
N PHE A 70 -22.38 -7.98 -2.75
CA PHE A 70 -21.45 -7.76 -1.64
C PHE A 70 -20.80 -6.37 -1.73
N SER A 71 -20.81 -5.66 -0.62
CA SER A 71 -20.17 -4.33 -0.50
C SER A 71 -18.73 -4.39 0.04
N SER A 72 -18.32 -5.52 0.61
CA SER A 72 -17.00 -5.71 1.21
C SER A 72 -16.23 -6.83 0.51
N ILE A 73 -14.96 -6.56 0.19
CA ILE A 73 -14.04 -7.57 -0.38
C ILE A 73 -13.72 -8.68 0.63
N ILE A 74 -13.85 -8.39 1.92
CA ILE A 74 -13.51 -9.32 3.01
C ILE A 74 -14.62 -10.36 3.22
N GLU A 75 -15.87 -9.96 2.99
CA GLU A 75 -17.06 -10.76 3.26
C GLU A 75 -17.71 -11.33 1.98
N CYS A 76 -17.12 -11.05 0.81
CA CYS A 76 -17.69 -11.53 -0.44
C CYS A 76 -17.53 -13.06 -0.59
N GLU A 77 -18.57 -13.68 -1.15
CA GLU A 77 -18.48 -15.07 -1.59
C GLU A 77 -17.45 -15.19 -2.73
N PRO A 78 -16.73 -16.32 -2.81
CA PRO A 78 -15.76 -16.54 -3.86
C PRO A 78 -16.42 -16.60 -5.24
N ILE A 79 -15.73 -16.07 -6.23
CA ILE A 79 -16.06 -16.27 -7.63
C ILE A 79 -15.31 -17.51 -8.10
N GLN A 80 -16.02 -18.45 -8.70
CA GLN A 80 -15.37 -19.59 -9.33
C GLN A 80 -14.53 -19.12 -10.51
N LYS A 81 -13.24 -19.38 -10.45
CA LYS A 81 -12.32 -19.07 -11.55
C LYS A 81 -12.64 -20.00 -12.73
N SER A 82 -13.15 -19.45 -13.80
CA SER A 82 -13.39 -20.19 -15.04
C SER A 82 -12.50 -19.66 -16.16
N GLU A 83 -12.08 -20.54 -17.05
CA GLU A 83 -11.31 -20.14 -18.25
C GLU A 83 -12.07 -19.12 -19.09
N ARG A 84 -13.41 -19.24 -19.14
CA ARG A 84 -14.27 -18.29 -19.85
C ARG A 84 -14.14 -16.86 -19.33
N ILE A 85 -14.17 -16.69 -18.01
CA ILE A 85 -14.01 -15.36 -17.37
C ILE A 85 -12.61 -14.83 -17.63
N THR A 86 -11.60 -15.67 -17.45
CA THR A 86 -10.20 -15.28 -17.64
C THR A 86 -9.92 -14.88 -19.09
N SER A 87 -10.41 -15.66 -20.06
CA SER A 87 -10.25 -15.36 -21.48
C SER A 87 -11.00 -14.09 -21.89
N TYR A 88 -12.20 -13.89 -21.37
CA TYR A 88 -12.96 -12.66 -21.63
C TYR A 88 -12.23 -11.42 -21.10
N LEU A 89 -11.75 -11.46 -19.87
CA LEU A 89 -11.02 -10.35 -19.26
C LEU A 89 -9.70 -10.04 -19.99
N ASN A 90 -8.95 -11.07 -20.37
CA ASN A 90 -7.71 -10.91 -21.12
C ASN A 90 -7.92 -10.38 -22.54
N GLY A 91 -9.12 -10.49 -23.09
CA GLY A 91 -9.50 -9.93 -24.39
C GLY A 91 -9.84 -8.45 -24.36
N ILE A 92 -10.01 -7.85 -23.18
CA ILE A 92 -10.34 -6.43 -23.04
C ILE A 92 -9.08 -5.59 -23.19
N SER A 93 -9.10 -4.64 -24.14
CA SER A 93 -8.00 -3.69 -24.33
C SER A 93 -7.73 -2.88 -23.05
N GLY A 94 -6.47 -2.84 -22.61
CA GLY A 94 -6.05 -2.14 -21.40
C GLY A 94 -5.95 -3.03 -20.13
N ILE A 95 -6.38 -4.31 -20.19
CA ILE A 95 -6.13 -5.27 -19.12
C ILE A 95 -4.85 -6.04 -19.44
N ASN A 96 -3.81 -5.80 -18.65
CA ASN A 96 -2.50 -6.44 -18.85
C ASN A 96 -2.39 -7.77 -18.10
N ASN A 97 -3.06 -7.92 -16.96
CA ASN A 97 -2.97 -9.11 -16.13
C ASN A 97 -4.21 -9.27 -15.24
N THR A 98 -4.65 -10.52 -15.07
CA THR A 98 -5.74 -10.89 -14.17
C THR A 98 -5.23 -11.91 -13.16
N ASN A 99 -5.43 -11.66 -11.86
CA ASN A 99 -5.01 -12.57 -10.81
C ASN A 99 -6.15 -12.78 -9.81
N ALA A 100 -6.30 -14.01 -9.35
CA ALA A 100 -7.17 -14.26 -8.23
C ALA A 100 -6.50 -13.82 -6.93
N VAL A 101 -7.29 -13.21 -6.07
CA VAL A 101 -6.88 -12.81 -4.72
C VAL A 101 -7.94 -13.24 -3.72
N ALA A 102 -7.52 -13.53 -2.51
CA ALA A 102 -8.42 -13.81 -1.40
C ALA A 102 -7.97 -13.04 -0.17
N TYR A 103 -8.92 -12.60 0.62
CA TYR A 103 -8.64 -11.87 1.85
C TYR A 103 -9.17 -12.63 3.06
N LYS A 104 -8.40 -12.66 4.14
CA LYS A 104 -8.83 -13.23 5.41
C LYS A 104 -8.35 -12.37 6.56
N PRO A 105 -9.27 -11.82 7.36
CA PRO A 105 -8.88 -11.16 8.60
C PRO A 105 -8.43 -12.20 9.62
N GLY A 106 -7.47 -11.81 10.44
CA GLY A 106 -6.93 -12.65 11.49
C GLY A 106 -6.15 -11.85 12.52
N LEU A 107 -5.66 -12.56 13.51
CA LEU A 107 -4.81 -12.00 14.56
C LEU A 107 -3.43 -12.62 14.43
N ILE A 108 -2.42 -11.79 14.45
CA ILE A 108 -1.01 -12.21 14.54
C ILE A 108 -0.54 -11.98 15.97
N GLN A 109 0.16 -12.94 16.52
CA GLN A 109 0.64 -12.90 17.88
C GLN A 109 2.16 -12.97 17.89
N SER A 110 2.79 -12.07 18.67
CA SER A 110 4.23 -12.11 18.88
C SER A 110 4.63 -13.34 19.69
N SER A 111 5.87 -13.75 19.57
CA SER A 111 6.48 -14.63 20.58
C SER A 111 6.54 -13.86 21.91
N ASN A 112 6.50 -14.61 23.04
CA ASN A 112 6.73 -13.98 24.35
C ASN A 112 8.09 -13.31 24.32
N TYR A 113 8.15 -12.02 24.62
CA TYR A 113 9.39 -11.32 24.83
C TYR A 113 9.42 -10.69 26.24
N THR A 114 10.61 -10.59 26.74
CA THR A 114 10.85 -10.06 28.09
C THR A 114 11.09 -8.57 27.99
N ASP A 115 10.25 -7.80 28.63
CA ASP A 115 10.43 -6.35 28.77
C ASP A 115 10.84 -6.05 30.21
N THR A 116 11.91 -5.29 30.39
CA THR A 116 12.42 -4.89 31.69
C THR A 116 11.86 -3.52 32.06
N ILE A 117 10.94 -3.46 32.96
CA ILE A 117 10.38 -2.20 33.47
C ILE A 117 11.12 -1.84 34.78
N ARG A 118 11.71 -0.66 34.79
CA ARG A 118 12.29 -0.07 35.99
C ARG A 118 11.16 0.50 36.84
N LEU A 119 10.86 -0.14 37.95
CA LEU A 119 9.91 0.40 38.92
C LEU A 119 10.51 1.62 39.65
N ASN A 120 9.63 2.54 40.09
CA ASN A 120 10.02 3.71 40.90
C ASN A 120 10.76 3.36 42.19
N SER A 121 10.77 2.08 42.59
CA SER A 121 11.50 1.54 43.74
C SER A 121 12.94 1.11 43.42
N GLY A 122 13.44 1.34 42.19
CA GLY A 122 14.78 0.97 41.76
C GLY A 122 14.99 -0.53 41.50
N LYS A 123 13.95 -1.35 41.58
CA LYS A 123 14.02 -2.78 41.22
C LYS A 123 13.55 -2.98 39.79
N ASP A 124 14.34 -3.71 39.00
CA ASP A 124 13.95 -4.16 37.68
C ASP A 124 12.92 -5.29 37.78
N SER A 125 11.75 -5.08 37.21
CA SER A 125 10.73 -6.11 37.11
C SER A 125 10.70 -6.66 35.67
N ILE A 126 10.80 -7.97 35.57
CA ILE A 126 10.74 -8.69 34.29
C ILE A 126 9.28 -9.01 33.99
N LEU A 127 8.73 -8.37 32.97
CA LEU A 127 7.38 -8.66 32.47
C LEU A 127 7.47 -9.43 31.16
N GLN A 128 6.83 -10.58 31.11
CA GLN A 128 6.59 -11.28 29.86
C GLN A 128 5.41 -10.60 29.14
N LYS A 129 5.70 -9.98 28.01
CA LYS A 129 4.69 -9.36 27.17
C LYS A 129 4.47 -10.20 25.92
N GLN A 130 3.22 -10.24 25.50
CA GLN A 130 2.80 -10.84 24.25
C GLN A 130 1.88 -9.87 23.55
N GLU A 131 2.25 -9.40 22.38
CA GLU A 131 1.45 -8.47 21.63
C GLU A 131 0.62 -9.19 20.57
N VAL A 132 -0.60 -8.72 20.39
CA VAL A 132 -1.55 -9.23 19.40
C VAL A 132 -1.98 -8.09 18.50
N LEU A 133 -1.92 -8.30 17.19
CA LEU A 133 -2.29 -7.30 16.20
C LEU A 133 -3.31 -7.88 15.23
N GLY A 134 -4.39 -7.10 14.98
CA GLY A 134 -5.35 -7.41 13.92
C GLY A 134 -4.74 -7.15 12.54
N ILE A 135 -4.80 -8.14 11.66
CA ILE A 135 -4.23 -8.07 10.31
C ILE A 135 -5.21 -8.55 9.25
N LEU A 136 -4.98 -8.11 8.03
CA LEU A 136 -5.63 -8.61 6.83
C LEU A 136 -4.62 -9.41 6.00
N MET A 137 -4.81 -10.72 5.93
CA MET A 137 -3.99 -11.59 5.11
C MET A 137 -4.52 -11.58 3.68
N LYS A 138 -3.67 -11.20 2.72
CA LYS A 138 -3.94 -11.22 1.29
C LYS A 138 -3.25 -12.44 0.67
N GLY A 139 -4.04 -13.41 0.27
CA GLY A 139 -3.58 -14.53 -0.53
C GLY A 139 -3.52 -14.17 -1.99
N VAL A 140 -2.40 -14.46 -2.64
CA VAL A 140 -2.18 -14.17 -4.06
C VAL A 140 -1.71 -15.40 -4.81
N GLU A 141 -1.97 -15.45 -6.11
CA GLU A 141 -1.54 -16.54 -6.99
C GLU A 141 -0.04 -16.46 -7.35
N SER A 142 0.49 -17.54 -7.89
CA SER A 142 1.89 -17.63 -8.35
C SER A 142 2.25 -16.62 -9.43
N LYS A 143 1.27 -16.20 -10.26
CA LYS A 143 1.43 -15.20 -11.33
C LYS A 143 1.19 -13.76 -10.87
N TYR A 144 1.05 -13.53 -9.56
CA TYR A 144 0.84 -12.20 -9.02
C TYR A 144 2.01 -11.26 -9.35
N ASN A 145 1.70 -10.04 -9.75
CA ASN A 145 2.73 -9.03 -10.02
C ASN A 145 3.30 -8.50 -8.71
N TRP A 146 4.53 -8.88 -8.43
CA TRP A 146 5.27 -8.50 -7.24
C TRP A 146 6.09 -7.21 -7.38
N ASP A 147 6.04 -6.51 -8.53
CA ASP A 147 6.91 -5.37 -8.83
C ASP A 147 6.84 -4.28 -7.75
N PHE A 148 5.63 -3.96 -7.29
CA PHE A 148 5.44 -2.94 -6.25
C PHE A 148 6.09 -3.37 -4.92
N ILE A 149 5.82 -4.58 -4.48
CA ILE A 149 6.37 -5.10 -3.22
C ILE A 149 7.88 -5.33 -3.34
N SER A 150 8.36 -5.83 -4.49
CA SER A 150 9.79 -6.05 -4.74
C SER A 150 10.60 -4.76 -4.69
N LYS A 151 10.08 -3.67 -5.26
CA LYS A 151 10.70 -2.34 -5.21
C LYS A 151 10.80 -1.79 -3.79
N ASN A 152 9.88 -2.18 -2.92
CA ASN A 152 9.82 -1.75 -1.52
C ASN A 152 10.33 -2.82 -0.54
N LEU A 153 10.96 -3.89 -1.04
CA LEU A 153 11.52 -4.96 -0.20
C LEU A 153 12.76 -4.45 0.53
N VAL A 154 12.75 -4.55 1.83
CA VAL A 154 13.83 -4.09 2.71
C VAL A 154 14.81 -5.22 3.03
N SER A 155 14.29 -6.42 3.25
CA SER A 155 15.12 -7.60 3.55
C SER A 155 14.38 -8.89 3.18
N GLY A 156 15.16 -9.92 2.91
CA GLY A 156 14.63 -11.24 2.55
C GLY A 156 14.26 -11.35 1.07
N ARG A 157 13.17 -12.06 0.77
CA ARG A 157 12.72 -12.38 -0.59
C ARG A 157 11.21 -12.49 -0.67
N ILE A 158 10.71 -12.51 -1.89
CA ILE A 158 9.30 -12.85 -2.21
C ILE A 158 9.04 -14.34 -1.88
N PRO A 159 7.85 -14.70 -1.37
CA PRO A 159 7.46 -16.08 -1.12
C PRO A 159 7.53 -16.92 -2.39
N LYS A 160 8.01 -18.16 -2.26
CA LYS A 160 8.04 -19.10 -3.38
C LYS A 160 6.69 -19.82 -3.48
N MET A 161 5.96 -19.58 -4.54
CA MET A 161 4.62 -20.12 -4.77
C MET A 161 4.58 -21.21 -5.86
N PHE A 162 5.71 -21.90 -6.07
CA PHE A 162 5.81 -22.95 -7.08
C PHE A 162 5.59 -24.34 -6.46
N GLY A 163 4.97 -25.24 -7.22
CA GLY A 163 4.83 -26.64 -6.87
C GLY A 163 3.50 -27.00 -6.20
N GLY A 164 3.30 -28.28 -5.90
CA GLY A 164 2.03 -28.87 -5.48
C GLY A 164 1.49 -28.39 -4.13
N THR A 165 2.31 -28.35 -3.07
CA THR A 165 1.87 -27.91 -1.74
C THR A 165 2.23 -26.46 -1.48
N PRO A 166 1.29 -25.64 -0.93
CA PRO A 166 1.60 -24.26 -0.54
C PRO A 166 2.65 -24.27 0.58
N ARG A 167 3.62 -23.38 0.47
CA ARG A 167 4.61 -23.18 1.53
C ARG A 167 4.07 -22.21 2.55
N ASP A 168 4.29 -22.48 3.82
CA ASP A 168 3.93 -21.60 4.93
C ASP A 168 4.86 -20.36 5.00
N GLU A 169 4.97 -19.64 3.88
CA GLU A 169 5.81 -18.46 3.72
C GLU A 169 4.97 -17.20 3.62
N ILE A 170 5.38 -16.15 4.34
CA ILE A 170 4.72 -14.85 4.30
C ILE A 170 5.72 -13.72 4.19
N ILE A 171 5.24 -12.58 3.72
CA ILE A 171 5.94 -11.31 3.82
C ILE A 171 5.13 -10.32 4.65
N LEU A 172 5.81 -9.60 5.52
CA LEU A 172 5.26 -8.61 6.44
C LEU A 172 5.84 -7.24 6.14
N SER A 173 5.13 -6.21 6.57
CA SER A 173 5.72 -4.87 6.57
C SER A 173 6.73 -4.71 7.71
N ARG A 174 7.67 -3.80 7.53
CA ARG A 174 8.59 -3.36 8.60
C ARG A 174 7.83 -2.82 9.82
N LYS A 175 6.67 -2.20 9.60
CA LYS A 175 5.84 -1.66 10.67
C LYS A 175 5.30 -2.78 11.57
N ILE A 176 4.72 -3.83 10.99
CA ILE A 176 4.25 -5.02 11.73
C ILE A 176 5.42 -5.69 12.48
N CYS A 177 6.56 -5.86 11.79
CA CYS A 177 7.74 -6.46 12.41
C CYS A 177 8.22 -5.66 13.63
N LYS A 178 8.24 -4.33 13.55
CA LYS A 178 8.62 -3.48 14.70
C LYS A 178 7.61 -3.56 15.84
N THR A 179 6.30 -3.50 15.54
CA THR A 179 5.25 -3.55 16.55
C THR A 179 5.28 -4.87 17.32
N LEU A 180 5.50 -6.00 16.64
CA LEU A 180 5.47 -7.32 17.25
C LEU A 180 6.86 -7.88 17.60
N ASN A 181 7.92 -7.08 17.46
CA ASN A 181 9.31 -7.48 17.65
C ASN A 181 9.68 -8.76 16.88
N LEU A 182 9.30 -8.81 15.58
CA LEU A 182 9.54 -9.94 14.70
C LEU A 182 10.75 -9.71 13.81
N THR A 183 11.44 -10.79 13.50
CA THR A 183 12.63 -10.77 12.64
C THR A 183 12.47 -11.68 11.42
N LEU A 184 13.30 -11.44 10.40
CA LEU A 184 13.36 -12.28 9.22
C LEU A 184 13.67 -13.75 9.59
N ASN A 185 13.07 -14.69 8.88
CA ASN A 185 13.17 -16.14 9.10
C ASN A 185 12.52 -16.66 10.39
N GLN A 186 11.96 -15.83 11.22
CA GLN A 186 11.18 -16.23 12.38
C GLN A 186 9.85 -16.85 11.97
N SER A 187 9.35 -17.81 12.74
CA SER A 187 7.99 -18.33 12.60
C SER A 187 7.04 -17.59 13.53
N VAL A 188 5.86 -17.27 13.02
CA VAL A 188 4.83 -16.53 13.74
C VAL A 188 3.49 -17.24 13.64
N SER A 189 2.70 -17.16 14.71
CA SER A 189 1.37 -17.77 14.79
C SER A 189 0.28 -16.78 14.38
N PHE A 190 -0.62 -17.29 13.53
CA PHE A 190 -1.83 -16.59 13.12
C PHE A 190 -3.05 -17.29 13.64
N PHE A 191 -4.02 -16.52 14.12
CA PHE A 191 -5.30 -17.00 14.61
C PHE A 191 -6.40 -16.46 13.72
N PHE A 192 -7.15 -17.35 13.11
CA PHE A 192 -8.29 -17.01 12.28
C PHE A 192 -9.57 -17.30 13.04
N VAL A 193 -10.46 -16.30 13.05
CA VAL A 193 -11.76 -16.41 13.72
C VAL A 193 -12.69 -17.21 12.81
N LYS A 194 -13.05 -18.40 13.25
CA LYS A 194 -14.14 -19.25 12.77
C LYS A 194 -14.95 -19.70 14.01
N GLU A 195 -15.96 -20.54 13.87
CA GLU A 195 -16.66 -21.17 14.99
C GLU A 195 -15.69 -21.78 16.01
N LYS A 196 -14.61 -22.40 15.50
CA LYS A 196 -13.43 -22.81 16.30
C LYS A 196 -12.22 -22.04 15.79
N PRO A 197 -11.49 -21.33 16.67
CA PRO A 197 -10.27 -20.62 16.26
C PRO A 197 -9.25 -21.56 15.63
N ILE A 198 -8.78 -21.21 14.44
CA ILE A 198 -7.77 -22.01 13.73
C ILE A 198 -6.43 -21.31 13.86
N MET A 199 -5.44 -21.99 14.40
CA MET A 199 -4.06 -21.51 14.46
C MET A 199 -3.24 -22.07 13.29
N ARG A 200 -2.47 -21.21 12.64
CA ARG A 200 -1.51 -21.56 11.60
C ARG A 200 -0.18 -20.87 11.88
N LYS A 201 0.92 -21.57 11.63
CA LYS A 201 2.27 -21.02 11.73
C LYS A 201 2.81 -20.71 10.34
N PHE A 202 3.40 -19.52 10.20
CA PHE A 202 4.03 -19.10 8.95
C PHE A 202 5.45 -18.61 9.22
N LYS A 203 6.34 -18.80 8.24
CA LYS A 203 7.71 -18.31 8.27
C LYS A 203 7.79 -16.97 7.55
N ILE A 204 8.40 -15.97 8.17
CA ILE A 204 8.67 -14.67 7.60
C ILE A 204 9.86 -14.80 6.63
N VAL A 205 9.62 -14.67 5.33
CA VAL A 205 10.66 -14.78 4.30
C VAL A 205 11.05 -13.46 3.67
N GLY A 206 10.25 -12.39 3.90
CA GLY A 206 10.55 -11.06 3.43
C GLY A 206 9.91 -9.98 4.29
N ILE A 207 10.55 -8.83 4.32
CA ILE A 207 10.10 -7.62 5.01
C ILE A 207 10.11 -6.48 4.02
N PHE A 208 8.98 -5.80 3.86
CA PHE A 208 8.82 -4.65 2.98
C PHE A 208 8.47 -3.37 3.74
N ASP A 209 8.63 -2.22 3.09
CA ASP A 209 8.27 -0.91 3.64
C ASP A 209 7.88 0.03 2.50
N THR A 210 6.59 0.28 2.35
CA THR A 210 6.08 1.13 1.26
C THR A 210 5.92 2.58 1.66
N GLY A 211 6.01 2.87 2.96
CA GLY A 211 5.72 4.18 3.52
C GLY A 211 4.23 4.55 3.44
N PHE A 212 3.34 3.57 3.19
CA PHE A 212 1.89 3.78 3.24
C PHE A 212 1.33 3.14 4.51
N GLU A 213 1.38 3.90 5.60
CA GLU A 213 1.16 3.40 6.97
C GLU A 213 -0.14 2.63 7.17
N ASP A 214 -1.25 3.05 6.55
CA ASP A 214 -2.55 2.43 6.75
C ASP A 214 -2.61 0.97 6.27
N TYR A 215 -1.87 0.66 5.20
CA TYR A 215 -1.72 -0.69 4.68
C TYR A 215 -0.55 -1.42 5.35
N ASP A 216 0.58 -0.74 5.54
CA ASP A 216 1.77 -1.30 6.18
C ASP A 216 1.48 -1.81 7.61
N LYS A 217 0.52 -1.24 8.32
CA LYS A 217 0.12 -1.68 9.67
C LYS A 217 -0.72 -2.95 9.69
N LYS A 218 -1.35 -3.34 8.58
CA LYS A 218 -2.39 -4.37 8.59
C LYS A 218 -2.23 -5.45 7.53
N MET A 219 -1.58 -5.15 6.39
CA MET A 219 -1.55 -6.04 5.24
C MET A 219 -0.37 -7.01 5.28
N ILE A 220 -0.66 -8.29 5.04
CA ILE A 220 0.30 -9.38 4.96
C ILE A 220 0.01 -10.17 3.69
N PHE A 221 1.05 -10.67 3.01
CA PHE A 221 0.88 -11.46 1.80
C PHE A 221 1.30 -12.90 2.02
N CYS A 222 0.50 -13.83 1.46
CA CYS A 222 0.77 -15.26 1.48
C CYS A 222 0.30 -15.92 0.17
N ASP A 223 0.51 -17.24 0.06
CA ASP A 223 -0.08 -18.04 -1.01
C ASP A 223 -1.60 -18.14 -0.83
N ILE A 224 -2.37 -17.88 -1.90
CA ILE A 224 -3.83 -17.88 -1.89
C ILE A 224 -4.42 -19.21 -1.39
N ARG A 225 -3.75 -20.33 -1.67
CA ARG A 225 -4.18 -21.68 -1.29
C ARG A 225 -4.36 -21.85 0.22
N HIS A 226 -3.62 -21.07 1.05
CA HIS A 226 -3.84 -21.07 2.50
C HIS A 226 -5.22 -20.52 2.86
N ILE A 227 -5.63 -19.42 2.23
CA ILE A 227 -6.93 -18.79 2.47
C ILE A 227 -8.07 -19.67 1.89
N GLN A 228 -7.88 -20.22 0.71
CA GLN A 228 -8.83 -21.15 0.10
C GLN A 228 -9.11 -22.34 1.04
N LYS A 229 -8.04 -22.95 1.60
CA LYS A 229 -8.18 -24.04 2.56
C LYS A 229 -8.84 -23.61 3.88
N LEU A 230 -8.57 -22.40 4.36
CA LEU A 230 -9.17 -21.86 5.58
C LEU A 230 -10.67 -21.56 5.42
N ASN A 231 -11.10 -21.20 4.23
CA ASN A 231 -12.48 -20.83 3.93
C ASN A 231 -13.29 -21.96 3.27
N ASP A 232 -12.68 -23.13 3.07
CA ASP A 232 -13.30 -24.28 2.38
C ASP A 232 -13.78 -23.95 0.95
N TYR A 233 -13.06 -23.04 0.25
CA TYR A 233 -13.41 -22.60 -1.12
C TYR A 233 -13.09 -23.64 -2.20
N GLY A 234 -12.58 -24.81 -1.83
CA GLY A 234 -12.08 -25.81 -2.79
C GLY A 234 -10.74 -25.40 -3.42
N ILE A 235 -10.19 -26.32 -4.21
CA ILE A 235 -9.00 -26.08 -5.05
C ILE A 235 -9.54 -25.88 -6.45
N SER A 236 -9.72 -24.65 -6.86
CA SER A 236 -10.07 -24.30 -8.25
C SER A 236 -8.95 -23.50 -8.88
#